data_dd7111f110c145246043227e33beb69f
#
_entry.id   dd7111f110c145246043227e33beb69f
#
_cell.length_a   1.000
_cell.length_b   1.000
_cell.length_c   1.000
_cell.angle_alpha   90.00
_cell.angle_beta   90.00
_cell.angle_gamma   90.00
#
_symmetry.space_group_name_H-M   'P 1'
#
loop_
_entity.id
_entity.type
_entity.pdbx_description
1 polymer ?
#
loop_
_entity_poly.entity_id
_entity_poly.type
_entity_poly.pdbx_seq_one_letter_code
_entity_poly.pdbx_strand_id
1 'polypeptide(L)'
;MGVKKIILVGQDLSYDGEMAHAGKIKQNAEWKDSREIYVEGLYGGRVKTRADWLNFINWFENAVERVKGKTDVIDATEGGAKIAGTLIMPLRDAIERYCNKEFKFSEILKELPVTFDERVYTKLCNDISGIKNGLAEISKAAKKGSMSARDNIDMLKNKKYLPDKLNRNQEIMVQSQKQIQNQDIYILLDEYISADIEERLSTVGEHYDNVRDELLEKSINSKVLFDALEKAANELLPVLEDTIKHL
;
A
#
# COMPACT_ATOMS: atom_id res chain seq x y z
N MET A 1 -8.26 1.60 19.06
CA MET A 1 -7.52 2.12 20.21
C MET A 1 -8.41 2.86 21.21
N GLY A 2 -9.63 3.25 20.88
CA GLY A 2 -10.62 3.82 21.81
C GLY A 2 -10.26 5.20 22.39
N VAL A 3 -9.37 5.94 21.71
CA VAL A 3 -9.02 7.31 22.14
C VAL A 3 -10.19 8.25 21.89
N LYS A 4 -10.36 9.22 22.81
CA LYS A 4 -11.44 10.22 22.72
C LYS A 4 -11.05 11.44 21.88
N LYS A 5 -9.75 11.67 21.72
CA LYS A 5 -9.22 12.83 20.99
C LYS A 5 -7.99 12.43 20.21
N ILE A 6 -7.89 12.99 18.98
CA ILE A 6 -6.75 12.86 18.09
C ILE A 6 -6.33 14.29 17.74
N ILE A 7 -5.06 14.61 17.89
CA ILE A 7 -4.51 15.91 17.53
C ILE A 7 -3.58 15.72 16.34
N LEU A 8 -3.91 16.35 15.22
CA LEU A 8 -3.09 16.38 14.01
C LEU A 8 -2.10 17.55 14.13
N VAL A 9 -0.84 17.27 13.88
CA VAL A 9 0.25 18.25 13.93
C VAL A 9 1.13 18.06 12.70
N GLY A 10 1.39 19.13 11.96
CA GLY A 10 2.26 19.09 10.79
C GLY A 10 1.66 18.36 9.57
N GLN A 11 0.34 18.31 9.47
CA GLN A 11 -0.39 17.74 8.31
C GLN A 11 -0.78 18.85 7.32
N ASP A 12 0.22 19.59 6.80
CA ASP A 12 -0.01 20.76 5.95
C ASP A 12 -0.75 20.40 4.65
N LEU A 13 -0.41 19.29 4.00
CA LEU A 13 -1.01 18.79 2.75
C LEU A 13 -1.16 19.86 1.68
N SER A 14 -0.32 20.89 1.74
CA SER A 14 -0.24 22.01 0.82
C SER A 14 1.18 22.54 0.73
N TYR A 15 1.43 23.33 -0.29
CA TYR A 15 2.68 24.07 -0.41
C TYR A 15 2.64 25.34 0.45
N ASP A 16 3.77 25.63 1.09
CA ASP A 16 4.06 26.97 1.64
C ASP A 16 4.93 27.73 0.63
N GLY A 17 4.29 28.56 -0.19
CA GLY A 17 4.94 29.15 -1.37
C GLY A 17 5.35 28.09 -2.38
N GLU A 18 6.68 27.93 -2.60
CA GLU A 18 7.24 26.89 -3.49
C GLU A 18 7.75 25.65 -2.73
N MET A 19 7.61 25.62 -1.40
CA MET A 19 8.14 24.55 -0.56
C MET A 19 7.10 23.49 -0.26
N ALA A 20 7.48 22.22 -0.40
CA ALA A 20 6.62 21.05 -0.17
C ALA A 20 6.69 20.54 1.28
N HIS A 21 7.71 20.89 2.03
CA HIS A 21 7.95 20.43 3.40
C HIS A 21 8.54 21.54 4.25
N ALA A 22 8.32 21.46 5.56
CA ALA A 22 8.99 22.33 6.54
C ALA A 22 10.51 22.17 6.42
N GLY A 23 11.22 23.27 6.15
CA GLY A 23 12.66 23.28 5.96
C GLY A 23 13.08 23.59 4.52
N LYS A 24 14.39 23.67 4.29
CA LYS A 24 14.99 24.11 3.02
C LYS A 24 15.10 22.99 1.96
N ILE A 25 14.29 21.96 2.01
CA ILE A 25 14.32 20.87 1.01
C ILE A 25 13.62 21.37 -0.24
N LYS A 26 14.40 21.76 -1.24
CA LYS A 26 13.88 22.07 -2.59
C LYS A 26 13.39 20.76 -3.21
N GLN A 27 12.19 20.78 -3.77
CA GLN A 27 11.71 19.67 -4.61
C GLN A 27 12.70 19.42 -5.75
N ASN A 28 13.02 18.14 -5.99
CA ASN A 28 13.60 17.74 -7.26
C ASN A 28 12.62 18.10 -8.38
N ALA A 29 13.14 18.74 -9.42
CA ALA A 29 12.34 19.33 -10.52
C ALA A 29 11.54 18.30 -11.36
N GLU A 30 11.58 17.03 -11.00
CA GLU A 30 10.98 15.93 -11.76
C GLU A 30 9.47 15.75 -11.53
N TRP A 31 8.89 16.33 -10.47
CA TRP A 31 7.45 16.27 -10.21
C TRP A 31 6.74 17.57 -10.61
N LYS A 32 6.88 17.95 -11.87
CA LYS A 32 5.98 18.97 -12.46
C LYS A 32 4.68 18.30 -12.87
N ASP A 33 3.79 18.07 -11.91
CA ASP A 33 2.38 17.87 -12.26
C ASP A 33 1.90 19.14 -12.96
N SER A 34 1.51 19.02 -14.22
CA SER A 34 1.11 20.14 -15.07
C SER A 34 -0.22 20.79 -14.65
N ARG A 35 -0.88 20.27 -13.62
CA ARG A 35 -2.16 20.78 -13.10
C ARG A 35 -1.98 21.38 -11.71
N GLU A 36 -2.20 22.68 -11.62
CA GLU A 36 -2.29 23.36 -10.33
C GLU A 36 -3.62 23.02 -9.66
N ILE A 37 -3.56 22.31 -8.54
CA ILE A 37 -4.72 21.97 -7.72
C ILE A 37 -4.76 22.91 -6.53
N TYR A 38 -5.93 23.48 -6.25
CA TYR A 38 -6.14 24.37 -5.11
C TYR A 38 -7.30 23.86 -4.27
N VAL A 39 -7.09 23.84 -2.95
CA VAL A 39 -8.07 23.42 -1.93
C VAL A 39 -8.32 24.56 -0.93
N GLU A 40 -9.33 24.40 -0.06
CA GLU A 40 -9.57 25.35 1.04
C GLU A 40 -8.40 25.30 2.04
N GLY A 41 -7.90 26.46 2.42
CA GLY A 41 -6.87 26.59 3.45
C GLY A 41 -7.44 26.47 4.86
N LEU A 42 -6.63 26.08 5.85
CA LEU A 42 -7.01 25.88 7.24
C LEU A 42 -7.72 27.10 7.84
N TYR A 43 -7.22 28.30 7.56
CA TYR A 43 -7.78 29.58 8.03
C TYR A 43 -8.57 30.33 6.94
N GLY A 44 -9.03 29.61 5.93
CA GLY A 44 -9.72 30.20 4.76
C GLY A 44 -8.76 30.50 3.61
N GLY A 45 -9.35 31.01 2.51
CA GLY A 45 -8.61 31.21 1.27
C GLY A 45 -8.36 29.88 0.52
N ARG A 46 -7.45 29.93 -0.46
CA ARG A 46 -7.08 28.75 -1.25
C ARG A 46 -5.58 28.52 -1.15
N VAL A 47 -5.19 27.28 -0.91
CA VAL A 47 -3.80 26.84 -0.84
C VAL A 47 -3.52 25.84 -1.97
N LYS A 48 -2.31 25.88 -2.51
CA LYS A 48 -1.87 24.98 -3.57
C LYS A 48 -1.55 23.61 -2.97
N THR A 49 -2.05 22.56 -3.60
CA THR A 49 -1.77 21.18 -3.25
C THR A 49 -1.41 20.36 -4.49
N ARG A 50 -1.28 19.05 -4.36
CA ARG A 50 -1.02 18.12 -5.45
C ARG A 50 -1.94 16.90 -5.34
N ALA A 51 -1.99 16.09 -6.39
CA ALA A 51 -2.99 15.03 -6.53
C ALA A 51 -2.91 13.97 -5.41
N ASP A 52 -1.72 13.56 -5.00
CA ASP A 52 -1.51 12.60 -3.90
C ASP A 52 -1.92 13.21 -2.54
N TRP A 53 -1.61 14.47 -2.28
CA TRP A 53 -2.06 15.15 -1.06
C TRP A 53 -3.58 15.37 -1.03
N LEU A 54 -4.20 15.63 -2.17
CA LEU A 54 -5.67 15.68 -2.27
C LEU A 54 -6.29 14.33 -1.89
N ASN A 55 -5.67 13.21 -2.30
CA ASN A 55 -6.11 11.87 -1.88
C ASN A 55 -5.98 11.69 -0.36
N PHE A 56 -4.90 12.20 0.25
CA PHE A 56 -4.75 12.17 1.72
C PHE A 56 -5.78 13.05 2.43
N ILE A 57 -6.06 14.25 1.92
CA ILE A 57 -7.13 15.10 2.46
C ILE A 57 -8.45 14.33 2.47
N ASN A 58 -8.85 13.76 1.34
CA ASN A 58 -10.08 12.97 1.21
C ASN A 58 -10.10 11.77 2.17
N TRP A 59 -8.95 11.11 2.35
CA TRP A 59 -8.83 10.00 3.28
C TRP A 59 -9.03 10.45 4.74
N PHE A 60 -8.40 11.56 5.15
CA PHE A 60 -8.56 12.13 6.48
C PHE A 60 -10.01 12.54 6.73
N GLU A 61 -10.66 13.24 5.80
CA GLU A 61 -12.06 13.66 5.92
C GLU A 61 -13.00 12.47 6.11
N ASN A 62 -12.81 11.42 5.32
CA ASN A 62 -13.55 10.16 5.48
C ASN A 62 -13.28 9.49 6.84
N ALA A 63 -12.03 9.52 7.31
CA ALA A 63 -11.67 8.96 8.61
C ALA A 63 -12.30 9.76 9.76
N VAL A 64 -12.31 11.10 9.68
CA VAL A 64 -12.94 12.00 10.64
C VAL A 64 -14.44 11.73 10.72
N GLU A 65 -15.13 11.62 9.58
CA GLU A 65 -16.57 11.35 9.56
C GLU A 65 -16.92 9.98 10.17
N ARG A 66 -16.08 8.95 9.95
CA ARG A 66 -16.28 7.60 10.55
C ARG A 66 -16.20 7.59 12.07
N VAL A 67 -15.42 8.49 12.67
CA VAL A 67 -15.25 8.56 14.13
C VAL A 67 -16.10 9.63 14.79
N LYS A 68 -16.85 10.38 14.03
CA LYS A 68 -17.73 11.47 14.48
C LYS A 68 -18.67 11.03 15.61
N GLY A 69 -18.74 11.83 16.67
CA GLY A 69 -19.54 11.53 17.86
C GLY A 69 -18.89 10.53 18.82
N LYS A 70 -17.75 9.91 18.44
CA LYS A 70 -16.97 9.00 19.32
C LYS A 70 -15.60 9.58 19.67
N THR A 71 -14.96 10.22 18.71
CA THR A 71 -13.61 10.78 18.85
C THR A 71 -13.60 12.17 18.21
N ASP A 72 -13.13 13.17 18.94
CA ASP A 72 -12.87 14.49 18.39
C ASP A 72 -11.51 14.49 17.70
N VAL A 73 -11.48 14.94 16.46
CA VAL A 73 -10.24 15.13 15.70
C VAL A 73 -9.94 16.62 15.65
N ILE A 74 -8.79 17.00 16.15
CA ILE A 74 -8.35 18.39 16.30
C ILE A 74 -7.23 18.63 15.29
N ASP A 75 -7.38 19.64 14.46
CA ASP A 75 -6.33 20.08 13.56
C ASP A 75 -5.57 21.24 14.22
N ALA A 76 -4.35 20.94 14.65
CA ALA A 76 -3.43 21.85 15.29
C ALA A 76 -2.16 22.08 14.44
N THR A 77 -2.30 21.92 13.13
CA THR A 77 -1.19 22.05 12.16
C THR A 77 -0.74 23.52 12.00
N GLU A 78 -1.63 24.49 12.29
CA GLU A 78 -1.37 25.95 12.22
C GLU A 78 -1.11 26.48 10.81
N GLY A 79 -1.49 25.73 9.76
CA GLY A 79 -1.36 26.10 8.36
C GLY A 79 -1.85 25.02 7.42
N GLY A 80 -1.63 25.23 6.12
CA GLY A 80 -1.89 24.20 5.12
C GLY A 80 -3.34 24.09 4.66
N ALA A 81 -3.67 22.91 4.13
CA ALA A 81 -5.01 22.57 3.65
C ALA A 81 -5.94 22.25 4.82
N LYS A 82 -7.18 22.69 4.72
CA LYS A 82 -8.21 22.35 5.70
C LYS A 82 -8.67 20.90 5.53
N ILE A 83 -8.74 20.18 6.62
CA ILE A 83 -9.35 18.85 6.68
C ILE A 83 -10.77 19.02 7.26
N ALA A 84 -11.79 18.82 6.43
CA ALA A 84 -13.17 19.03 6.83
C ALA A 84 -13.57 18.09 7.99
N GLY A 85 -14.39 18.63 8.91
CA GLY A 85 -14.88 17.89 10.08
C GLY A 85 -13.96 17.91 11.29
N THR A 86 -12.74 18.47 11.18
CA THR A 86 -11.84 18.68 12.32
C THR A 86 -12.17 19.91 13.13
N LEU A 87 -11.78 19.93 14.40
CA LEU A 87 -11.79 21.12 15.26
C LEU A 87 -10.46 21.84 15.10
N ILE A 88 -10.49 23.06 14.55
CA ILE A 88 -9.29 23.85 14.32
C ILE A 88 -8.94 24.60 15.61
N MET A 89 -7.71 24.46 16.11
CA MET A 89 -7.18 25.25 17.20
C MET A 89 -5.65 25.31 17.16
N PRO A 90 -5.03 26.36 17.77
CA PRO A 90 -3.58 26.44 17.90
C PRO A 90 -3.04 25.26 18.68
N LEU A 91 -1.82 24.78 18.35
CA LEU A 91 -1.17 23.67 19.02
C LEU A 91 -0.99 23.93 20.51
N ARG A 92 -0.64 25.16 20.90
CA ARG A 92 -0.54 25.55 22.30
C ARG A 92 -1.83 25.26 23.06
N ASP A 93 -2.97 25.69 22.50
CA ASP A 93 -4.28 25.55 23.15
C ASP A 93 -4.69 24.07 23.22
N ALA A 94 -4.34 23.30 22.18
CA ALA A 94 -4.55 21.85 22.18
C ALA A 94 -3.75 21.14 23.28
N ILE A 95 -2.48 21.52 23.46
CA ILE A 95 -1.63 20.99 24.53
C ILE A 95 -2.16 21.37 25.92
N GLU A 96 -2.42 22.66 26.15
CA GLU A 96 -2.92 23.15 27.43
C GLU A 96 -4.25 22.49 27.81
N ARG A 97 -5.12 22.28 26.84
CA ARG A 97 -6.47 21.75 27.08
C ARG A 97 -6.52 20.23 27.23
N TYR A 98 -5.70 19.50 26.49
CA TYR A 98 -5.84 18.06 26.38
C TYR A 98 -4.61 17.25 26.80
N CYS A 99 -3.43 17.87 26.93
CA CYS A 99 -2.19 17.20 27.33
C CYS A 99 -1.75 17.60 28.75
N ASN A 100 -2.68 17.94 29.63
CA ASN A 100 -2.42 18.45 30.98
C ASN A 100 -2.33 17.35 32.05
N LYS A 101 -2.34 16.07 31.68
CA LYS A 101 -2.19 14.95 32.60
C LYS A 101 -0.84 14.31 32.39
N GLU A 102 -0.10 14.19 33.47
CA GLU A 102 1.09 13.34 33.49
C GLU A 102 0.70 11.87 33.46
N PHE A 103 1.14 11.15 32.43
CA PHE A 103 0.98 9.70 32.35
C PHE A 103 2.29 9.03 32.71
N LYS A 104 2.30 8.29 33.81
CA LYS A 104 3.41 7.42 34.16
C LYS A 104 3.35 6.15 33.31
N PHE A 105 3.75 6.27 32.06
CA PHE A 105 3.67 5.18 31.06
C PHE A 105 4.33 3.90 31.55
N SER A 106 5.44 4.02 32.27
CA SER A 106 6.16 2.87 32.85
C SER A 106 5.37 2.11 33.91
N GLU A 107 4.48 2.78 34.65
CA GLU A 107 3.60 2.13 35.61
C GLU A 107 2.45 1.43 34.94
N ILE A 108 1.83 2.09 33.95
CA ILE A 108 0.76 1.51 33.13
C ILE A 108 1.25 0.26 32.36
N LEU A 109 2.47 0.32 31.81
CA LEU A 109 3.04 -0.83 31.10
C LEU A 109 3.29 -2.03 32.01
N LYS A 110 3.61 -1.79 33.29
CA LYS A 110 3.79 -2.88 34.30
C LYS A 110 2.47 -3.52 34.71
N GLU A 111 1.37 -2.78 34.62
CA GLU A 111 0.03 -3.27 34.94
C GLU A 111 -0.68 -3.96 33.76
N LEU A 112 -0.10 -3.87 32.56
CA LEU A 112 -0.65 -4.59 31.42
C LEU A 112 -0.56 -6.09 31.69
N PRO A 113 -1.67 -6.83 31.46
CA PRO A 113 -1.64 -8.28 31.59
C PRO A 113 -0.59 -8.85 30.61
N VAL A 114 0.14 -9.86 31.06
CA VAL A 114 1.02 -10.62 30.17
C VAL A 114 0.11 -11.27 29.11
N THR A 115 0.08 -10.66 27.92
CA THR A 115 -0.79 -11.12 26.84
C THR A 115 -0.15 -12.22 26.00
N PHE A 116 1.11 -12.53 26.26
CA PHE A 116 1.86 -13.56 25.54
C PHE A 116 1.93 -14.82 26.43
N ASP A 117 0.93 -15.66 26.30
CA ASP A 117 0.86 -16.97 26.95
C ASP A 117 1.13 -18.10 25.91
N GLU A 118 1.15 -19.36 26.38
CA GLU A 118 1.38 -20.52 25.54
C GLU A 118 0.35 -20.67 24.40
N ARG A 119 -0.88 -20.17 24.59
CA ARG A 119 -1.91 -20.20 23.55
C ARG A 119 -1.59 -19.21 22.44
N VAL A 120 -1.16 -17.99 22.80
CA VAL A 120 -0.74 -16.95 21.85
C VAL A 120 0.51 -17.42 21.12
N TYR A 121 1.46 -18.05 21.80
CA TYR A 121 2.64 -18.66 21.21
C TYR A 121 2.28 -19.75 20.18
N THR A 122 1.44 -20.69 20.57
CA THR A 122 0.97 -21.78 19.68
C THR A 122 0.25 -21.22 18.47
N LYS A 123 -0.60 -20.18 18.67
CA LYS A 123 -1.28 -19.50 17.56
C LYS A 123 -0.26 -18.86 16.61
N LEU A 124 0.72 -18.13 17.14
CA LEU A 124 1.77 -17.48 16.34
C LEU A 124 2.54 -18.51 15.49
N CYS A 125 2.94 -19.63 16.09
CA CYS A 125 3.63 -20.71 15.36
C CYS A 125 2.76 -21.28 14.23
N ASN A 126 1.46 -21.44 14.47
CA ASN A 126 0.53 -21.93 13.46
C ASN A 126 0.33 -20.88 12.34
N ASP A 127 0.18 -19.62 12.70
CA ASP A 127 0.03 -18.51 11.73
C ASP A 127 1.29 -18.41 10.83
N ILE A 128 2.49 -18.48 11.41
CA ILE A 128 3.77 -18.47 10.64
C ILE A 128 3.87 -19.71 9.74
N SER A 129 3.47 -20.88 10.23
CA SER A 129 3.43 -22.11 9.42
C SER A 129 2.43 -21.99 8.27
N GLY A 130 1.28 -21.33 8.49
CA GLY A 130 0.29 -21.00 7.47
C GLY A 130 0.88 -20.09 6.39
N ILE A 131 1.59 -19.04 6.80
CA ILE A 131 2.29 -18.12 5.90
C ILE A 131 3.32 -18.86 5.04
N LYS A 132 4.14 -19.73 5.63
CA LYS A 132 5.10 -20.57 4.91
C LYS A 132 4.43 -21.41 3.82
N ASN A 133 3.32 -22.07 4.16
CA ASN A 133 2.55 -22.85 3.20
C ASN A 133 1.97 -21.97 2.09
N GLY A 134 1.45 -20.79 2.44
CA GLY A 134 0.95 -19.79 1.49
C GLY A 134 2.02 -19.35 0.50
N LEU A 135 3.24 -19.06 0.95
CA LEU A 135 4.36 -18.72 0.06
C LEU A 135 4.74 -19.87 -0.88
N ALA A 136 4.74 -21.08 -0.41
CA ALA A 136 5.02 -22.25 -1.24
C ALA A 136 3.96 -22.43 -2.34
N GLU A 137 2.68 -22.25 -2.01
CA GLU A 137 1.59 -22.29 -3.00
C GLU A 137 1.67 -21.11 -3.98
N ILE A 138 2.02 -19.90 -3.53
CA ILE A 138 2.26 -18.74 -4.39
C ILE A 138 3.41 -19.04 -5.37
N SER A 139 4.55 -19.49 -4.90
CA SER A 139 5.69 -19.84 -5.75
C SER A 139 5.30 -20.85 -6.85
N LYS A 140 4.59 -21.92 -6.48
CA LYS A 140 4.12 -22.93 -7.41
C LYS A 140 3.13 -22.40 -8.43
N ALA A 141 2.15 -21.61 -8.00
CA ALA A 141 1.15 -21.02 -8.88
C ALA A 141 1.78 -19.97 -9.81
N ALA A 142 2.67 -19.14 -9.28
CA ALA A 142 3.39 -18.12 -10.05
C ALA A 142 4.27 -18.75 -11.13
N LYS A 143 5.01 -19.80 -10.80
CA LYS A 143 5.79 -20.57 -11.78
C LYS A 143 4.92 -21.10 -12.92
N LYS A 144 3.76 -21.68 -12.59
CA LYS A 144 2.82 -22.21 -13.59
C LYS A 144 2.26 -21.08 -14.49
N GLY A 145 1.90 -19.95 -13.89
CA GLY A 145 1.45 -18.76 -14.61
C GLY A 145 2.52 -18.20 -15.54
N SER A 146 3.75 -18.06 -15.06
CA SER A 146 4.90 -17.58 -15.83
C SER A 146 5.20 -18.47 -17.04
N MET A 147 5.19 -19.80 -16.87
CA MET A 147 5.38 -20.72 -17.99
C MET A 147 4.31 -20.57 -19.07
N SER A 148 3.04 -20.42 -18.67
CA SER A 148 1.92 -20.22 -19.62
C SER A 148 2.02 -18.88 -20.33
N ALA A 149 2.42 -17.82 -19.62
CA ALA A 149 2.66 -16.52 -20.22
C ALA A 149 3.82 -16.56 -21.23
N ARG A 150 4.92 -17.23 -20.89
CA ARG A 150 6.06 -17.46 -21.80
C ARG A 150 5.65 -18.18 -23.06
N ASP A 151 4.90 -19.26 -22.95
CA ASP A 151 4.37 -20.00 -24.10
C ASP A 151 3.53 -19.11 -25.02
N ASN A 152 2.70 -18.22 -24.47
CA ASN A 152 1.93 -17.26 -25.24
C ASN A 152 2.84 -16.26 -25.95
N ILE A 153 3.84 -15.70 -25.26
CA ILE A 153 4.82 -14.78 -25.84
C ILE A 153 5.53 -15.43 -27.03
N ASP A 154 5.99 -16.68 -26.87
CA ASP A 154 6.70 -17.40 -27.93
C ASP A 154 5.79 -17.67 -29.14
N MET A 155 4.52 -18.06 -28.92
CA MET A 155 3.56 -18.25 -29.99
C MET A 155 3.25 -16.95 -30.74
N LEU A 156 3.03 -15.86 -30.02
CA LEU A 156 2.68 -14.56 -30.61
C LEU A 156 3.87 -13.93 -31.32
N LYS A 157 5.10 -14.04 -30.82
CA LYS A 157 6.32 -13.57 -31.49
C LYS A 157 6.61 -14.33 -32.80
N ASN A 158 6.48 -15.65 -32.76
CA ASN A 158 6.81 -16.51 -33.91
C ASN A 158 5.68 -16.64 -34.96
N LYS A 159 4.62 -15.83 -34.83
CA LYS A 159 3.44 -15.87 -35.73
C LYS A 159 2.77 -17.26 -35.83
N LYS A 160 3.00 -18.13 -34.85
CA LYS A 160 2.33 -19.44 -34.75
C LYS A 160 1.08 -19.25 -33.87
N TYR A 161 0.04 -18.71 -34.45
CA TYR A 161 -1.20 -18.44 -33.72
C TYR A 161 -2.04 -19.73 -33.63
N LEU A 162 -2.15 -20.27 -32.41
CA LEU A 162 -2.98 -21.42 -32.06
C LEU A 162 -4.02 -20.97 -31.01
N PRO A 163 -5.23 -20.58 -31.45
CA PRO A 163 -6.25 -19.99 -30.57
C PRO A 163 -6.57 -20.85 -29.35
N ASP A 164 -6.76 -22.15 -29.54
CA ASP A 164 -7.11 -23.05 -28.42
C ASP A 164 -6.01 -23.15 -27.37
N LYS A 165 -4.74 -23.18 -27.82
CA LYS A 165 -3.60 -23.21 -26.88
C LYS A 165 -3.46 -21.87 -26.15
N LEU A 166 -3.67 -20.75 -26.84
CA LEU A 166 -3.62 -19.42 -26.27
C LEU A 166 -4.72 -19.24 -25.20
N ASN A 167 -5.94 -19.65 -25.51
CA ASN A 167 -7.06 -19.61 -24.54
C ASN A 167 -6.78 -20.48 -23.32
N ARG A 168 -6.30 -21.71 -23.51
CA ARG A 168 -5.92 -22.59 -22.41
C ARG A 168 -4.84 -21.98 -21.52
N ASN A 169 -3.82 -21.37 -22.10
CA ASN A 169 -2.77 -20.70 -21.33
C ASN A 169 -3.32 -19.49 -20.55
N GLN A 170 -4.24 -18.73 -21.14
CA GLN A 170 -4.93 -17.64 -20.44
C GLN A 170 -5.74 -18.15 -19.24
N GLU A 171 -6.48 -19.25 -19.43
CA GLU A 171 -7.21 -19.86 -18.30
C GLU A 171 -6.26 -20.28 -17.17
N ILE A 172 -5.10 -20.86 -17.51
CA ILE A 172 -4.09 -21.24 -16.54
C ILE A 172 -3.56 -20.01 -15.78
N MET A 173 -3.25 -18.91 -16.50
CA MET A 173 -2.80 -17.66 -15.88
C MET A 173 -3.84 -17.08 -14.93
N VAL A 174 -5.12 -17.03 -15.34
CA VAL A 174 -6.22 -16.55 -14.50
C VAL A 174 -6.40 -17.43 -13.26
N GLN A 175 -6.34 -18.76 -13.41
CA GLN A 175 -6.42 -19.68 -12.28
C GLN A 175 -5.23 -19.51 -11.32
N SER A 176 -4.02 -19.37 -11.86
CA SER A 176 -2.81 -19.13 -11.06
C SER A 176 -2.93 -17.82 -10.27
N GLN A 177 -3.40 -16.75 -10.89
CA GLN A 177 -3.61 -15.47 -10.23
C GLN A 177 -4.64 -15.59 -9.08
N LYS A 178 -5.76 -16.27 -9.31
CA LYS A 178 -6.76 -16.51 -8.26
C LYS A 178 -6.18 -17.33 -7.10
N GLN A 179 -5.39 -18.37 -7.38
CA GLN A 179 -4.74 -19.15 -6.33
C GLN A 179 -3.79 -18.31 -5.49
N ILE A 180 -3.04 -17.41 -6.11
CA ILE A 180 -2.11 -16.48 -5.44
C ILE A 180 -2.90 -15.49 -4.57
N GLN A 181 -3.92 -14.84 -5.12
CA GLN A 181 -4.73 -13.84 -4.43
C GLN A 181 -5.52 -14.41 -3.24
N ASN A 182 -5.79 -15.71 -3.22
CA ASN A 182 -6.47 -16.38 -2.11
C ASN A 182 -5.53 -16.71 -0.92
N GLN A 183 -4.24 -16.42 -1.02
CA GLN A 183 -3.32 -16.61 0.10
C GLN A 183 -3.27 -15.34 0.96
N ASP A 184 -3.42 -15.48 2.26
CA ASP A 184 -3.44 -14.36 3.21
C ASP A 184 -2.18 -13.48 3.12
N ILE A 185 -1.03 -14.11 2.83
CA ILE A 185 0.25 -13.42 2.66
C ILE A 185 0.35 -12.61 1.37
N TYR A 186 -0.59 -12.78 0.42
CA TYR A 186 -0.51 -12.13 -0.89
C TYR A 186 -0.40 -10.62 -0.78
N ILE A 187 -1.17 -9.97 0.09
CA ILE A 187 -1.18 -8.51 0.24
C ILE A 187 0.21 -7.97 0.59
N LEU A 188 0.91 -8.62 1.53
CA LEU A 188 2.26 -8.22 1.93
C LEU A 188 3.27 -8.47 0.81
N LEU A 189 3.09 -9.56 0.08
CA LEU A 189 3.97 -9.90 -1.04
C LEU A 189 3.79 -8.94 -2.22
N ASP A 190 2.56 -8.52 -2.50
CA ASP A 190 2.22 -7.55 -3.53
C ASP A 190 2.87 -6.19 -3.24
N GLU A 191 2.80 -5.71 -1.99
CA GLU A 191 3.50 -4.50 -1.55
C GLU A 191 5.03 -4.65 -1.66
N TYR A 192 5.57 -5.82 -1.31
CA TYR A 192 7.01 -6.10 -1.38
C TYR A 192 7.56 -6.03 -2.81
N ILE A 193 6.80 -6.50 -3.80
CA ILE A 193 7.23 -6.51 -5.20
C ILE A 193 6.82 -5.25 -5.98
N SER A 194 5.96 -4.39 -5.43
CA SER A 194 5.36 -3.27 -6.16
C SER A 194 6.39 -2.33 -6.77
N ALA A 195 7.41 -1.95 -6.01
CA ALA A 195 8.47 -1.05 -6.47
C ALA A 195 9.26 -1.63 -7.68
N ASP A 196 9.54 -2.94 -7.66
CA ASP A 196 10.26 -3.63 -8.75
C ASP A 196 9.40 -3.77 -10.01
N ILE A 197 8.08 -3.80 -9.85
CA ILE A 197 7.12 -4.01 -10.94
C ILE A 197 6.72 -2.70 -11.59
N GLU A 198 6.52 -1.61 -10.83
CA GLU A 198 6.10 -0.31 -11.36
C GLU A 198 7.02 0.19 -12.47
N GLU A 199 8.32 0.07 -12.29
CA GLU A 199 9.30 0.45 -13.31
C GLU A 199 9.18 -0.38 -14.59
N ARG A 200 8.74 -1.63 -14.50
CA ARG A 200 8.62 -2.57 -15.62
C ARG A 200 7.25 -2.56 -16.31
N LEU A 201 6.20 -2.16 -15.58
CA LEU A 201 4.82 -2.12 -16.08
C LEU A 201 4.39 -0.72 -16.54
N SER A 202 5.28 0.26 -16.58
CA SER A 202 5.00 1.67 -16.93
C SER A 202 4.44 1.89 -18.35
N THR A 203 4.39 0.85 -19.16
CA THR A 203 3.84 0.88 -20.53
C THR A 203 2.38 0.45 -20.65
N VAL A 204 1.70 0.17 -19.54
CA VAL A 204 0.29 -0.26 -19.54
C VAL A 204 -0.61 0.94 -19.87
N GLY A 205 -1.15 0.99 -21.07
CA GLY A 205 -2.12 2.02 -21.48
C GLY A 205 -1.93 2.56 -22.90
N GLU A 206 -0.98 2.05 -23.64
CA GLU A 206 -0.85 2.39 -25.06
C GLU A 206 -2.00 1.79 -25.89
N HIS A 207 -2.49 2.55 -26.86
CA HIS A 207 -3.46 2.06 -27.84
C HIS A 207 -2.75 1.07 -28.78
N TYR A 208 -3.22 -0.16 -28.81
CA TYR A 208 -2.69 -1.18 -29.71
C TYR A 208 -3.42 -1.16 -31.05
N ASP A 209 -2.67 -1.16 -32.16
CA ASP A 209 -3.22 -1.19 -33.50
C ASP A 209 -3.88 -2.53 -33.82
N ASN A 210 -3.57 -3.58 -33.09
CA ASN A 210 -4.14 -4.90 -33.31
C ASN A 210 -4.20 -5.79 -32.05
N VAL A 211 -5.13 -6.73 -32.06
CA VAL A 211 -5.39 -7.67 -30.98
C VAL A 211 -4.17 -8.53 -30.57
N ARG A 212 -3.30 -8.83 -31.54
CA ARG A 212 -2.12 -9.67 -31.29
C ARG A 212 -1.11 -8.93 -30.41
N ASP A 213 -0.85 -7.66 -30.69
CA ASP A 213 0.12 -6.86 -29.93
C ASP A 213 -0.41 -6.60 -28.50
N GLU A 214 -1.72 -6.37 -28.37
CA GLU A 214 -2.38 -6.31 -27.07
C GLU A 214 -2.21 -7.61 -26.28
N LEU A 215 -2.43 -8.78 -26.90
CA LEU A 215 -2.27 -10.08 -26.25
C LEU A 215 -0.81 -10.37 -25.90
N LEU A 216 0.12 -9.94 -26.74
CA LEU A 216 1.55 -10.10 -26.50
C LEU A 216 1.97 -9.31 -25.26
N GLU A 217 1.57 -8.06 -25.16
CA GLU A 217 1.91 -7.20 -24.04
C GLU A 217 1.25 -7.69 -22.74
N LYS A 218 -0.04 -8.04 -22.78
CA LYS A 218 -0.70 -8.67 -21.63
C LYS A 218 0.06 -9.91 -21.14
N SER A 219 0.57 -10.72 -22.06
CA SER A 219 1.36 -11.90 -21.70
C SER A 219 2.73 -11.54 -21.12
N ILE A 220 3.39 -10.49 -21.64
CA ILE A 220 4.65 -9.98 -21.10
C ILE A 220 4.45 -9.46 -19.66
N ASN A 221 3.44 -8.62 -19.44
CA ASN A 221 3.13 -8.05 -18.13
C ASN A 221 2.76 -9.14 -17.14
N SER A 222 1.94 -10.13 -17.52
CA SER A 222 1.63 -11.28 -16.69
C SER A 222 2.88 -12.07 -16.33
N LYS A 223 3.79 -12.29 -17.27
CA LYS A 223 5.06 -12.97 -16.99
C LYS A 223 5.91 -12.20 -15.99
N VAL A 224 6.05 -10.90 -16.13
CA VAL A 224 6.81 -10.04 -15.22
C VAL A 224 6.25 -10.15 -13.80
N LEU A 225 4.92 -10.08 -13.65
CA LEU A 225 4.26 -10.20 -12.36
C LEU A 225 4.49 -11.58 -11.73
N PHE A 226 4.28 -12.66 -12.48
CA PHE A 226 4.48 -14.01 -11.98
C PHE A 226 5.94 -14.31 -11.61
N ASP A 227 6.90 -13.84 -12.41
CA ASP A 227 8.33 -14.00 -12.10
C ASP A 227 8.71 -13.26 -10.81
N ALA A 228 8.19 -12.05 -10.60
CA ALA A 228 8.44 -11.30 -9.38
C ALA A 228 7.84 -11.98 -8.15
N LEU A 229 6.61 -12.48 -8.26
CA LEU A 229 5.95 -13.22 -7.17
C LEU A 229 6.66 -14.54 -6.85
N GLU A 230 7.10 -15.31 -7.87
CA GLU A 230 7.88 -16.53 -7.67
C GLU A 230 9.21 -16.22 -6.96
N LYS A 231 9.90 -15.18 -7.42
CA LYS A 231 11.18 -14.75 -6.84
C LYS A 231 11.01 -14.36 -5.37
N ALA A 232 10.09 -13.44 -5.08
CA ALA A 232 9.84 -12.95 -3.74
C ALA A 232 9.42 -14.06 -2.77
N ALA A 233 8.52 -14.96 -3.19
CA ALA A 233 8.13 -16.10 -2.39
C ALA A 233 9.32 -17.03 -2.07
N ASN A 234 10.19 -17.28 -3.04
CA ASN A 234 11.37 -18.11 -2.84
C ASN A 234 12.46 -17.44 -1.99
N GLU A 235 12.55 -16.12 -1.98
CA GLU A 235 13.46 -15.35 -1.11
C GLU A 235 12.98 -15.35 0.34
N LEU A 236 11.67 -15.29 0.58
CA LEU A 236 11.09 -15.22 1.93
C LEU A 236 10.96 -16.62 2.59
N LEU A 237 10.80 -17.69 1.83
CA LEU A 237 10.66 -19.04 2.37
C LEU A 237 11.81 -19.45 3.31
N PRO A 238 13.10 -19.29 2.96
CA PRO A 238 14.22 -19.64 3.85
C PRO A 238 14.23 -18.78 5.13
N VAL A 239 13.85 -17.51 5.04
CA VAL A 239 13.78 -16.61 6.19
C VAL A 239 12.75 -17.11 7.20
N LEU A 240 11.56 -17.50 6.73
CA LEU A 240 10.53 -18.08 7.60
C LEU A 240 10.94 -19.44 8.17
N GLU A 241 11.62 -20.26 7.39
CA GLU A 241 12.13 -21.55 7.89
C GLU A 241 13.17 -21.39 9.00
N ASP A 242 14.02 -20.39 8.88
CA ASP A 242 14.97 -20.06 9.92
C ASP A 242 14.28 -19.46 11.16
N THR A 243 13.31 -18.58 10.96
CA THR A 243 12.49 -18.02 12.05
C THR A 243 11.78 -19.14 12.84
N ILE A 244 11.16 -20.11 12.15
CA ILE A 244 10.44 -21.22 12.81
C ILE A 244 11.39 -22.10 13.63
N LYS A 245 12.65 -22.24 13.24
CA LYS A 245 13.64 -23.03 14.01
C LYS A 245 14.07 -22.35 15.30
N HIS A 246 13.93 -21.02 15.39
CA HIS A 246 14.35 -20.22 16.53
C HIS A 246 13.17 -19.78 17.43
N LEU A 247 11.95 -20.12 17.04
CA LEU A 247 10.75 -20.02 17.88
C LEU A 247 10.60 -21.25 18.76
#